data_b4448da279c909f266380587e5e76539
#
_entry.id   b4448da279c909f266380587e5e76539
#
_cell.length_a   1.000
_cell.length_b   1.000
_cell.length_c   1.000
_cell.angle_alpha   90.00
_cell.angle_beta   90.00
_cell.angle_gamma   90.00
#
_symmetry.space_group_name_H-M   'P 1'
#
loop_
_entity.id
_entity.type
_entity.pdbx_description
1 polymer ?
#
loop_
_entity_poly.entity_id
_entity_poly.type
_entity_poly.pdbx_seq_one_letter_code
_entity_poly.pdbx_strand_id
1 'polypeptide(L)'
;MKGNIIYKKTIPARSPEYAEFPKSLHPDIQDFLSGQNIKSLYTHQAEAFSHAMAGENIVITTPTASGKSLCFYLPVVQEILKDPVTRAIFIYPTKALAADQYRALLPWVEALGEHRLSVGVYDGDTPPAERKRIRERANIILTNPDM
;
A
#
# COMPACT_ATOMS: atom_id res chain seq x y z
N MET A 1 28.11 -19.07 27.84
CA MET A 1 29.18 -18.85 26.83
C MET A 1 29.15 -17.40 26.40
N LYS A 2 30.19 -16.59 26.67
CA LYS A 2 30.33 -15.26 26.08
C LYS A 2 30.76 -15.44 24.63
N GLY A 3 29.88 -15.20 23.68
CA GLY A 3 30.22 -15.23 22.25
C GLY A 3 31.23 -14.13 21.94
N ASN A 4 32.31 -14.45 21.25
CA ASN A 4 33.29 -13.48 20.78
C ASN A 4 32.67 -12.66 19.63
N ILE A 5 32.43 -11.36 19.84
CA ILE A 5 32.03 -10.44 18.77
C ILE A 5 33.29 -10.16 17.96
N ILE A 6 33.32 -10.65 16.71
CA ILE A 6 34.45 -10.48 15.79
C ILE A 6 34.41 -9.13 15.07
N TYR A 7 33.21 -8.60 14.84
CA TYR A 7 33.01 -7.33 14.13
C TYR A 7 31.70 -6.65 14.57
N LYS A 8 31.74 -5.33 14.80
CA LYS A 8 30.58 -4.50 15.09
C LYS A 8 30.62 -3.26 14.18
N LYS A 9 29.62 -3.10 13.34
CA LYS A 9 29.42 -1.89 12.53
C LYS A 9 28.15 -1.19 13.02
N THR A 10 28.29 0.06 13.41
CA THR A 10 27.14 0.92 13.72
C THR A 10 26.76 1.69 12.47
N ILE A 11 25.52 1.54 12.00
CA ILE A 11 24.97 2.35 10.91
C ILE A 11 24.27 3.53 11.58
N PRO A 12 24.69 4.79 11.30
CA PRO A 12 24.05 5.96 11.90
C PRO A 12 22.60 6.05 11.43
N ALA A 13 21.72 6.51 12.32
CA ALA A 13 20.35 6.82 11.97
C ALA A 13 20.32 7.98 10.97
N ARG A 14 19.47 7.87 9.96
CA ARG A 14 19.15 8.99 9.06
C ARG A 14 17.90 9.68 9.58
N SER A 15 17.92 10.99 9.65
CA SER A 15 16.72 11.77 9.97
C SER A 15 15.70 11.60 8.84
N PRO A 16 14.43 11.32 9.17
CA PRO A 16 13.39 11.27 8.17
C PRO A 16 13.10 12.67 7.62
N GLU A 17 12.84 12.77 6.33
CA GLU A 17 12.36 13.98 5.69
C GLU A 17 10.85 13.83 5.46
N TYR A 18 10.09 14.84 5.88
CA TYR A 18 8.64 14.87 5.81
C TYR A 18 8.14 15.94 4.85
N ALA A 19 7.02 15.66 4.22
CA ALA A 19 6.23 16.57 3.42
C ALA A 19 4.80 16.63 3.97
N GLU A 20 4.15 17.77 3.84
CA GLU A 20 2.72 17.91 4.12
C GLU A 20 1.90 17.00 3.19
N PHE A 21 0.66 16.72 3.58
CA PHE A 21 -0.26 16.03 2.69
C PHE A 21 -0.47 16.85 1.41
N PRO A 22 -0.39 16.22 0.22
CA PRO A 22 -0.71 16.89 -1.03
C PRO A 22 -2.11 17.50 -0.96
N LYS A 23 -2.27 18.74 -1.40
CA LYS A 23 -3.58 19.43 -1.39
C LYS A 23 -4.67 18.68 -2.17
N SER A 24 -4.27 17.90 -3.15
CA SER A 24 -5.16 17.04 -3.96
C SER A 24 -5.52 15.72 -3.31
N LEU A 25 -4.92 15.36 -2.17
CA LEU A 25 -5.22 14.13 -1.46
C LEU A 25 -6.64 14.17 -0.90
N HIS A 26 -7.42 13.11 -1.16
CA HIS A 26 -8.81 13.03 -0.75
C HIS A 26 -8.97 13.21 0.76
N PRO A 27 -9.94 14.01 1.25
CA PRO A 27 -10.14 14.25 2.68
C PRO A 27 -10.26 12.97 3.52
N ASP A 28 -11.02 11.98 3.05
CA ASP A 28 -11.20 10.70 3.77
C ASP A 28 -9.89 9.92 3.92
N ILE A 29 -8.94 10.05 2.97
CA ILE A 29 -7.60 9.48 3.09
C ILE A 29 -6.80 10.23 4.16
N GLN A 30 -6.89 11.57 4.18
CA GLN A 30 -6.21 12.38 5.19
C GLN A 30 -6.74 12.08 6.58
N ASP A 31 -8.06 11.93 6.74
CA ASP A 31 -8.72 11.58 7.99
C ASP A 31 -8.30 10.20 8.48
N PHE A 32 -8.28 9.20 7.57
CA PHE A 32 -7.79 7.86 7.88
C PHE A 32 -6.33 7.89 8.36
N LEU A 33 -5.42 8.55 7.63
CA LEU A 33 -4.02 8.64 7.99
C LEU A 33 -3.84 9.35 9.34
N SER A 34 -4.58 10.42 9.57
CA SER A 34 -4.56 11.17 10.83
C SER A 34 -5.02 10.30 12.00
N GLY A 35 -6.05 9.49 11.79
CA GLY A 35 -6.53 8.48 12.76
C GLY A 35 -5.48 7.41 13.08
N GLN A 36 -4.59 7.10 12.13
CA GLN A 36 -3.43 6.23 12.32
C GLN A 36 -2.20 6.97 12.89
N ASN A 37 -2.38 8.21 13.37
CA ASN A 37 -1.32 9.08 13.86
C ASN A 37 -0.24 9.46 12.82
N ILE A 38 -0.57 9.37 11.53
CA ILE A 38 0.25 9.83 10.41
C ILE A 38 -0.20 11.24 10.06
N LYS A 39 0.57 12.26 10.46
CA LYS A 39 0.24 13.68 10.25
C LYS A 39 0.94 14.31 9.03
N SER A 40 1.90 13.61 8.48
CA SER A 40 2.68 14.01 7.29
C SER A 40 3.18 12.76 6.57
N LEU A 41 3.52 12.88 5.31
CA LEU A 41 4.13 11.80 4.54
C LEU A 41 5.65 11.92 4.59
N TYR A 42 6.36 10.83 4.37
CA TYR A 42 7.74 10.93 3.96
C TYR A 42 7.83 11.59 2.57
N THR A 43 8.91 12.34 2.29
CA THR A 43 9.11 13.01 0.99
C THR A 43 8.92 12.07 -0.18
N HIS A 44 9.51 10.88 -0.15
CA HIS A 44 9.36 9.89 -1.22
C HIS A 44 7.92 9.37 -1.41
N GLN A 45 7.08 9.40 -0.37
CA GLN A 45 5.65 9.02 -0.47
C GLN A 45 4.85 10.13 -1.16
N ALA A 46 5.10 11.38 -0.81
CA ALA A 46 4.47 12.54 -1.44
C ALA A 46 4.88 12.69 -2.92
N GLU A 47 6.16 12.48 -3.23
CA GLU A 47 6.68 12.46 -4.60
C GLU A 47 6.06 11.33 -5.41
N ALA A 48 6.03 10.09 -4.88
CA ALA A 48 5.40 8.96 -5.54
C ALA A 48 3.92 9.21 -5.84
N PHE A 49 3.19 9.79 -4.88
CA PHE A 49 1.79 10.17 -5.10
C PHE A 49 1.67 11.20 -6.24
N SER A 50 2.49 12.23 -6.25
CA SER A 50 2.45 13.29 -7.27
C SER A 50 2.73 12.74 -8.67
N HIS A 51 3.76 11.92 -8.82
CA HIS A 51 4.11 11.28 -10.10
C HIS A 51 3.02 10.32 -10.58
N ALA A 52 2.45 9.50 -9.66
CA ALA A 52 1.35 8.60 -10.02
C ALA A 52 0.12 9.38 -10.49
N MET A 53 -0.23 10.47 -9.81
CA MET A 53 -1.36 11.33 -10.21
C MET A 53 -1.12 12.07 -11.53
N ALA A 54 0.14 12.23 -11.94
CA ALA A 54 0.51 12.72 -13.27
C ALA A 54 0.48 11.64 -14.36
N GLY A 55 0.16 10.38 -14.01
CA GLY A 55 0.13 9.25 -14.95
C GLY A 55 1.50 8.67 -15.29
N GLU A 56 2.50 8.94 -14.46
CA GLU A 56 3.87 8.49 -14.69
C GLU A 56 4.10 7.08 -14.13
N ASN A 57 4.99 6.33 -14.76
CA ASN A 57 5.49 5.06 -14.23
C ASN A 57 6.56 5.31 -13.16
N ILE A 58 6.46 4.63 -12.03
CA ILE A 58 7.29 4.90 -10.86
C ILE A 58 8.06 3.65 -10.45
N VAL A 59 9.33 3.82 -10.11
CA VAL A 59 10.15 2.82 -9.43
C VAL A 59 10.63 3.40 -8.10
N ILE A 60 10.37 2.67 -7.00
CA ILE A 60 10.71 3.12 -5.64
C ILE A 60 11.76 2.21 -5.05
N THR A 61 12.95 2.76 -4.83
CA THR A 61 14.10 2.07 -4.25
C THR A 61 14.48 2.71 -2.92
N THR A 62 13.87 2.25 -1.85
CA THR A 62 14.16 2.73 -0.48
C THR A 62 14.47 1.54 0.44
N PRO A 63 15.17 1.72 1.57
CA PRO A 63 15.41 0.64 2.53
C PRO A 63 14.14 -0.05 3.00
N THR A 64 14.26 -1.24 3.59
CA THR A 64 13.13 -1.92 4.25
C THR A 64 12.57 -1.06 5.38
N ALA A 65 11.27 -1.23 5.66
CA ALA A 65 10.55 -0.47 6.69
C ALA A 65 10.52 1.06 6.49
N SER A 66 10.62 1.54 5.25
CA SER A 66 10.54 2.96 4.90
C SER A 66 9.13 3.45 4.54
N GLY A 67 8.11 2.63 4.77
CA GLY A 67 6.72 3.00 4.45
C GLY A 67 6.37 2.99 2.96
N LYS A 68 7.08 2.19 2.13
CA LYS A 68 6.84 2.09 0.67
C LYS A 68 5.39 1.79 0.28
N SER A 69 4.66 1.06 1.12
CA SER A 69 3.27 0.69 0.80
C SER A 69 2.37 1.90 0.56
N LEU A 70 2.57 3.00 1.28
CA LEU A 70 1.81 4.23 1.05
C LEU A 70 2.09 4.86 -0.32
N CYS A 71 3.27 4.64 -0.90
CA CYS A 71 3.61 5.17 -2.22
C CYS A 71 2.66 4.70 -3.33
N PHE A 72 2.09 3.49 -3.19
CA PHE A 72 1.14 2.94 -4.16
C PHE A 72 -0.27 2.78 -3.59
N TYR A 73 -0.46 2.70 -2.27
CA TYR A 73 -1.81 2.72 -1.69
C TYR A 73 -2.49 4.06 -1.92
N LEU A 74 -1.79 5.18 -1.66
CA LEU A 74 -2.36 6.52 -1.76
C LEU A 74 -2.94 6.82 -3.16
N PRO A 75 -2.18 6.71 -4.26
CA PRO A 75 -2.72 7.00 -5.59
C PRO A 75 -3.82 6.03 -5.99
N VAL A 76 -3.72 4.73 -5.67
CA VAL A 76 -4.73 3.74 -6.02
C VAL A 76 -6.04 4.00 -5.27
N VAL A 77 -5.99 4.20 -3.94
CA VAL A 77 -7.20 4.51 -3.16
C VAL A 77 -7.78 5.85 -3.56
N GLN A 78 -6.95 6.85 -3.86
CA GLN A 78 -7.37 8.15 -4.39
C GLN A 78 -8.22 8.01 -5.66
N GLU A 79 -7.75 7.22 -6.63
CA GLU A 79 -8.48 7.02 -7.89
C GLU A 79 -9.76 6.19 -7.70
N ILE A 80 -9.74 5.18 -6.81
CA ILE A 80 -10.94 4.40 -6.47
C ILE A 80 -12.00 5.28 -5.81
N LEU A 81 -11.62 6.21 -4.94
CA LEU A 81 -12.57 7.13 -4.29
C LEU A 81 -13.15 8.17 -5.26
N LYS A 82 -12.41 8.52 -6.33
CA LYS A 82 -12.91 9.39 -7.40
C LYS A 82 -13.84 8.64 -8.35
N ASP A 83 -13.48 7.41 -8.70
CA ASP A 83 -14.23 6.57 -9.63
C ASP A 83 -14.30 5.13 -9.10
N PRO A 84 -15.46 4.69 -8.57
CA PRO A 84 -15.65 3.37 -7.98
C PRO A 84 -15.44 2.18 -8.93
N VAL A 85 -15.39 2.40 -10.24
CA VAL A 85 -15.09 1.33 -11.23
C VAL A 85 -13.59 1.13 -11.42
N THR A 86 -12.76 2.01 -10.88
CA THR A 86 -11.30 1.90 -10.91
C THR A 86 -10.85 0.60 -10.26
N ARG A 87 -9.88 -0.07 -10.89
CA ARG A 87 -9.31 -1.32 -10.41
C ARG A 87 -7.80 -1.27 -10.43
N ALA A 88 -7.19 -1.96 -9.46
CA ALA A 88 -5.74 -2.10 -9.33
C ALA A 88 -5.35 -3.56 -9.08
N ILE A 89 -4.20 -3.97 -9.60
CA ILE A 89 -3.60 -5.27 -9.32
C ILE A 89 -2.28 -5.04 -8.59
N PHE A 90 -2.16 -5.65 -7.42
CA PHE A 90 -0.94 -5.67 -6.62
C PHE A 90 -0.30 -7.06 -6.73
N ILE A 91 0.87 -7.12 -7.33
CA ILE A 91 1.59 -8.38 -7.56
C ILE A 91 2.72 -8.50 -6.54
N TYR A 92 2.68 -9.55 -5.75
CA TYR A 92 3.70 -9.85 -4.73
C TYR A 92 4.44 -11.15 -5.05
N PRO A 93 5.73 -11.24 -4.70
CA PRO A 93 6.53 -12.42 -5.03
C PRO A 93 6.07 -13.71 -4.35
N THR A 94 5.32 -13.61 -3.25
CA THR A 94 4.82 -14.77 -2.51
C THR A 94 3.40 -14.58 -2.02
N LYS A 95 2.64 -15.68 -1.86
CA LYS A 95 1.30 -15.69 -1.24
C LYS A 95 1.32 -15.11 0.18
N ALA A 96 2.35 -15.43 0.97
CA ALA A 96 2.49 -14.92 2.34
C ALA A 96 2.54 -13.39 2.36
N LEU A 97 3.33 -12.78 1.47
CA LEU A 97 3.42 -11.34 1.38
C LEU A 97 2.10 -10.71 0.88
N ALA A 98 1.43 -11.33 -0.09
CA ALA A 98 0.11 -10.89 -0.53
C ALA A 98 -0.91 -10.93 0.62
N ALA A 99 -0.90 -11.99 1.44
CA ALA A 99 -1.76 -12.11 2.61
C ALA A 99 -1.45 -11.05 3.69
N ASP A 100 -0.17 -10.73 3.93
CA ASP A 100 0.23 -9.66 4.85
C ASP A 100 -0.26 -8.30 4.36
N GLN A 101 -0.11 -8.02 3.06
CA GLN A 101 -0.59 -6.77 2.46
C GLN A 101 -2.12 -6.69 2.41
N TYR A 102 -2.81 -7.81 2.24
CA TYR A 102 -4.27 -7.86 2.39
C TYR A 102 -4.68 -7.41 3.79
N ARG A 103 -4.06 -7.99 4.84
CA ARG A 103 -4.32 -7.57 6.23
C ARG A 103 -4.01 -6.10 6.48
N ALA A 104 -2.97 -5.55 5.84
CA ALA A 104 -2.63 -4.14 5.95
C ALA A 104 -3.65 -3.19 5.27
N LEU A 105 -4.43 -3.71 4.30
CA LEU A 105 -5.48 -2.96 3.62
C LEU A 105 -6.84 -3.02 4.34
N LEU A 106 -7.08 -4.01 5.22
CA LEU A 106 -8.36 -4.13 5.93
C LEU A 106 -8.75 -2.88 6.73
N PRO A 107 -7.85 -2.20 7.47
CA PRO A 107 -8.18 -0.94 8.14
C PRO A 107 -8.65 0.16 7.18
N TRP A 108 -8.15 0.20 5.95
CA TRP A 108 -8.61 1.12 4.91
C TRP A 108 -10.05 0.81 4.48
N VAL A 109 -10.34 -0.48 4.27
CA VAL A 109 -11.69 -0.94 3.92
C VAL A 109 -12.68 -0.63 5.04
N GLU A 110 -12.30 -0.86 6.29
CA GLU A 110 -13.11 -0.55 7.46
C GLU A 110 -13.41 0.94 7.57
N ALA A 111 -12.41 1.79 7.42
CA ALA A 111 -12.55 3.24 7.55
C ALA A 111 -13.33 3.87 6.38
N LEU A 112 -13.11 3.41 5.16
CA LEU A 112 -13.73 3.97 3.95
C LEU A 112 -15.08 3.33 3.61
N GLY A 113 -15.33 2.12 4.12
CA GLY A 113 -16.51 1.31 3.83
C GLY A 113 -16.32 0.37 2.64
N GLU A 114 -16.80 -0.88 2.80
CA GLU A 114 -16.68 -1.94 1.78
C GLU A 114 -17.36 -1.61 0.44
N HIS A 115 -18.34 -0.72 0.45
CA HIS A 115 -19.03 -0.25 -0.75
C HIS A 115 -18.20 0.76 -1.57
N ARG A 116 -17.16 1.36 -0.97
CA ARG A 116 -16.26 2.34 -1.61
C ARG A 116 -14.89 1.77 -1.92
N LEU A 117 -14.42 0.82 -1.11
CA LEU A 117 -13.14 0.16 -1.30
C LEU A 117 -13.27 -1.32 -0.99
N SER A 118 -13.07 -2.16 -1.97
CA SER A 118 -13.11 -3.61 -1.83
C SER A 118 -11.78 -4.24 -2.27
N VAL A 119 -11.31 -5.21 -1.49
CA VAL A 119 -9.99 -5.84 -1.66
C VAL A 119 -10.16 -7.36 -1.67
N GLY A 120 -9.43 -8.05 -2.54
CA GLY A 120 -9.47 -9.51 -2.60
C GLY A 120 -8.11 -10.12 -2.91
N VAL A 121 -7.83 -11.28 -2.33
CA VAL A 121 -6.65 -12.10 -2.67
C VAL A 121 -7.06 -13.10 -3.74
N TYR A 122 -6.31 -13.10 -4.84
CA TYR A 122 -6.54 -13.98 -5.98
C TYR A 122 -5.27 -14.79 -6.24
N ASP A 123 -5.24 -16.01 -5.77
CA ASP A 123 -4.10 -16.91 -5.91
C ASP A 123 -4.53 -18.36 -6.18
N GLY A 124 -3.56 -19.30 -6.21
CA GLY A 124 -3.83 -20.70 -6.48
C GLY A 124 -4.77 -21.38 -5.48
N ASP A 125 -4.86 -20.88 -4.26
CA ASP A 125 -5.67 -21.45 -3.19
C ASP A 125 -7.07 -20.83 -3.13
N THR A 126 -7.32 -19.73 -3.85
CA THR A 126 -8.62 -19.05 -3.89
C THR A 126 -9.69 -19.93 -4.55
N PRO A 127 -10.80 -20.28 -3.87
CA PRO A 127 -11.86 -21.12 -4.42
C PRO A 127 -12.50 -20.53 -5.69
N PRO A 128 -12.95 -21.36 -6.66
CA PRO A 128 -13.49 -20.87 -7.94
C PRO A 128 -14.66 -19.87 -7.79
N ALA A 129 -15.56 -20.09 -6.85
CA ALA A 129 -16.67 -19.18 -6.59
C ALA A 129 -16.18 -17.80 -6.10
N GLU A 130 -15.17 -17.80 -5.25
CA GLU A 130 -14.57 -16.56 -4.74
C GLU A 130 -13.75 -15.84 -5.81
N ARG A 131 -13.04 -16.55 -6.67
CA ARG A 131 -12.34 -15.97 -7.82
C ARG A 131 -13.28 -15.15 -8.71
N LYS A 132 -14.51 -15.68 -8.95
CA LYS A 132 -15.52 -14.96 -9.73
C LYS A 132 -15.93 -13.66 -9.00
N ARG A 133 -16.24 -13.75 -7.71
CA ARG A 133 -16.63 -12.60 -6.87
C ARG A 133 -15.56 -11.52 -6.84
N ILE A 134 -14.30 -11.90 -6.66
CA ILE A 134 -13.16 -10.96 -6.63
C ILE A 134 -13.03 -10.24 -7.98
N ARG A 135 -13.06 -10.98 -9.09
CA ARG A 135 -12.97 -10.37 -10.43
C ARG A 135 -14.13 -9.40 -10.74
N GLU A 136 -15.31 -9.67 -10.21
CA GLU A 136 -16.49 -8.83 -10.47
C GLU A 136 -16.56 -7.61 -9.56
N ARG A 137 -16.05 -7.69 -8.33
CA ARG A 137 -16.33 -6.69 -7.29
C ARG A 137 -15.11 -6.01 -6.69
N ALA A 138 -13.95 -6.67 -6.65
CA ALA A 138 -12.81 -6.09 -5.96
C ALA A 138 -12.20 -4.91 -6.75
N ASN A 139 -11.97 -3.81 -6.06
CA ASN A 139 -11.20 -2.69 -6.58
C ASN A 139 -9.70 -3.00 -6.58
N ILE A 140 -9.20 -3.62 -5.52
CA ILE A 140 -7.80 -4.02 -5.42
C ILE A 140 -7.73 -5.54 -5.37
N ILE A 141 -6.98 -6.12 -6.30
CA ILE A 141 -6.70 -7.55 -6.37
C ILE A 141 -5.24 -7.77 -6.02
N LEU A 142 -4.99 -8.53 -4.95
CA LEU A 142 -3.65 -8.95 -4.59
C LEU A 142 -3.40 -10.35 -5.14
N THR A 143 -2.28 -10.52 -5.81
CA THR A 143 -1.94 -11.80 -6.47
C THR A 143 -0.44 -12.05 -6.44
N ASN A 144 -0.01 -13.15 -7.01
CA ASN A 144 1.39 -13.53 -7.20
C ASN A 144 1.65 -13.96 -8.65
N PRO A 145 2.91 -13.99 -9.11
CA PRO A 145 3.24 -14.28 -10.51
C PRO A 145 2.84 -15.67 -11.02
N ASP A 146 2.55 -16.61 -10.11
CA ASP A 146 2.16 -17.99 -10.46
C ASP A 146 0.69 -18.12 -10.92
N MET A 147 -0.02 -17.00 -11.03
CA MET A 147 -1.44 -16.94 -11.40
C MET A 147 -1.63 -16.47 -12.84
#